data_b6e873a37359821532402fc2234c4d58
#
_entry.id   b6e873a37359821532402fc2234c4d58
#
_cell.length_a   1.000
_cell.length_b   1.000
_cell.length_c   1.000
_cell.angle_alpha   90.00
_cell.angle_beta   90.00
_cell.angle_gamma   90.00
#
_symmetry.space_group_name_H-M   'P 1'
#
loop_
_entity.id
_entity.type
_entity.pdbx_description
1 polymer ?
#
loop_
_entity_poly.entity_id
_entity_poly.type
_entity_poly.pdbx_seq_one_letter_code
_entity_poly.pdbx_strand_id
1 'polypeptide(L)'
;GLPGKKAFFVRLLCAWKRARKKKQIWLFSDRVNRGDDNGEVMFRYVCENPVSGVKPYFVISKNTPESRELVKLGKIVEPFSWNHKILFLLNDLSLSSQANKTVVNPFGSFEYLYRDLMYNKKLVFLQHGVTKDNQSQWLNKYNRNLFGFVVNTKQEYDSIFNYDYYYPAKNVWLTGMPRF
;
A
#
# COMPACT_ATOMS: atom_id res chain seq x y z
N GLY A 1 -24.75 10.74 -12.92
CA GLY A 1 -24.68 9.48 -13.70
C GLY A 1 -24.62 8.29 -12.77
N LEU A 2 -25.28 7.18 -13.14
CA LEU A 2 -25.35 5.96 -12.32
C LEU A 2 -23.93 5.46 -11.99
N PRO A 3 -23.64 5.03 -10.74
CA PRO A 3 -22.32 4.56 -10.31
C PRO A 3 -21.71 3.51 -11.25
N GLY A 4 -22.54 2.62 -11.81
CA GLY A 4 -22.12 1.58 -12.76
C GLY A 4 -21.55 2.11 -14.06
N LYS A 5 -22.09 3.21 -14.64
CA LYS A 5 -21.54 3.81 -15.86
C LYS A 5 -20.13 4.35 -15.63
N LYS A 6 -19.90 5.04 -14.49
CA LYS A 6 -18.56 5.51 -14.14
C LYS A 6 -17.58 4.34 -13.94
N ALA A 7 -18.02 3.26 -13.29
CA ALA A 7 -17.20 2.08 -13.10
C ALA A 7 -16.80 1.43 -14.43
N PHE A 8 -17.70 1.36 -15.38
CA PHE A 8 -17.41 0.86 -16.73
C PHE A 8 -16.29 1.67 -17.42
N PHE A 9 -16.40 3.00 -17.44
CA PHE A 9 -15.36 3.85 -18.01
C PHE A 9 -14.02 3.74 -17.30
N VAL A 10 -14.02 3.64 -15.96
CA VAL A 10 -12.80 3.43 -15.17
C VAL A 10 -12.14 2.10 -15.55
N ARG A 11 -12.93 1.03 -15.77
CA ARG A 11 -12.42 -0.28 -16.20
C ARG A 11 -11.76 -0.20 -17.58
N LEU A 12 -12.42 0.42 -18.55
CA LEU A 12 -11.85 0.63 -19.88
C LEU A 12 -10.55 1.43 -19.83
N LEU A 13 -10.52 2.52 -19.06
CA LEU A 13 -9.32 3.33 -18.87
C LEU A 13 -8.20 2.52 -18.21
N CYS A 14 -8.49 1.72 -17.19
CA CYS A 14 -7.50 0.88 -16.53
C CYS A 14 -6.99 -0.21 -17.47
N ALA A 15 -7.83 -0.86 -18.24
CA ALA A 15 -7.44 -1.85 -19.23
C ALA A 15 -6.51 -1.24 -20.29
N TRP A 16 -6.88 -0.10 -20.85
CA TRP A 16 -6.08 0.65 -21.81
C TRP A 16 -4.71 1.08 -21.24
N LYS A 17 -4.69 1.67 -20.02
CA LYS A 17 -3.46 2.07 -19.34
C LYS A 17 -2.58 0.87 -19.02
N ARG A 18 -3.16 -0.25 -18.61
CA ARG A 18 -2.43 -1.49 -18.28
C ARG A 18 -1.75 -2.07 -19.50
N ALA A 19 -2.45 -2.10 -20.65
CA ALA A 19 -1.88 -2.58 -21.91
C ALA A 19 -0.67 -1.75 -22.39
N ARG A 20 -0.63 -0.45 -22.06
CA ARG A 20 0.46 0.48 -22.42
C ARG A 20 1.48 0.72 -21.33
N LYS A 21 1.31 0.11 -20.16
CA LYS A 21 2.17 0.31 -19.00
C LYS A 21 3.53 -0.35 -19.24
N LYS A 22 4.59 0.46 -19.34
CA LYS A 22 5.98 0.00 -19.51
C LYS A 22 6.73 -0.15 -18.19
N LYS A 23 6.24 0.46 -17.11
CA LYS A 23 6.89 0.47 -15.78
C LYS A 23 5.93 -0.04 -14.73
N GLN A 24 6.46 -0.72 -13.73
CA GLN A 24 5.72 -1.07 -12.53
C GLN A 24 5.35 0.20 -11.76
N ILE A 25 4.17 0.23 -11.17
CA ILE A 25 3.72 1.30 -10.30
C ILE A 25 3.81 0.79 -8.86
N TRP A 26 4.62 1.45 -8.05
CA TRP A 26 4.71 1.20 -6.62
C TRP A 26 4.06 2.35 -5.86
N LEU A 27 3.10 2.02 -5.00
CA LEU A 27 2.44 2.99 -4.12
C LEU A 27 3.01 2.87 -2.72
N PHE A 28 3.47 3.99 -2.20
CA PHE A 28 3.94 4.11 -0.82
C PHE A 28 2.94 4.94 -0.02
N SER A 29 2.76 4.60 1.23
CA SER A 29 1.91 5.39 2.15
C SER A 29 2.25 5.11 3.59
N ASP A 30 1.99 6.10 4.41
CA ASP A 30 1.87 5.99 5.86
C ASP A 30 0.44 6.37 6.26
N ARG A 31 0.26 7.29 7.17
CA ARG A 31 -1.06 7.89 7.44
C ARG A 31 -1.43 8.86 6.32
N VAL A 32 -2.70 8.98 5.99
CA VAL A 32 -3.17 9.84 4.89
C VAL A 32 -2.81 11.33 5.06
N ASN A 33 -2.65 11.78 6.29
CA ASN A 33 -2.37 13.17 6.66
C ASN A 33 -0.97 13.38 7.26
N ARG A 34 -0.13 12.35 7.29
CA ARG A 34 1.21 12.41 7.86
C ARG A 34 2.11 11.35 7.23
N GLY A 35 3.31 11.74 6.83
CA GLY A 35 4.43 10.86 6.54
C GLY A 35 5.16 10.50 7.83
N ASP A 36 6.47 10.46 7.79
CA ASP A 36 7.36 10.26 8.95
C ASP A 36 7.31 8.83 9.53
N ASP A 37 7.13 7.83 8.65
CA ASP A 37 7.16 6.43 9.04
C ASP A 37 7.83 5.57 7.94
N ASN A 38 7.80 4.26 8.09
CA ASN A 38 8.51 3.30 7.25
C ASN A 38 8.14 3.38 5.75
N GLY A 39 6.91 3.78 5.41
CA GLY A 39 6.49 4.01 4.03
C GLY A 39 7.23 5.19 3.39
N GLU A 40 7.38 6.29 4.13
CA GLU A 40 8.14 7.45 3.65
C GLU A 40 9.63 7.13 3.50
N VAL A 41 10.23 6.45 4.47
CA VAL A 41 11.64 6.04 4.42
C VAL A 41 11.90 5.20 3.17
N MET A 42 11.06 4.20 2.90
CA MET A 42 11.17 3.37 1.70
C MET A 42 10.96 4.16 0.40
N PHE A 43 10.01 5.10 0.39
CA PHE A 43 9.78 5.95 -0.78
C PHE A 43 11.00 6.83 -1.09
N ARG A 44 11.59 7.47 -0.07
CA ARG A 44 12.82 8.27 -0.20
C ARG A 44 13.94 7.41 -0.76
N TYR A 45 14.19 6.25 -0.16
CA TYR A 45 15.22 5.32 -0.62
C TYR A 45 15.06 4.94 -2.09
N VAL A 46 13.85 4.60 -2.54
CA VAL A 46 13.58 4.23 -3.93
C VAL A 46 13.69 5.42 -4.89
N CYS A 47 13.42 6.64 -4.43
CA CYS A 47 13.63 7.85 -5.24
C CYS A 47 15.11 8.18 -5.41
N GLU A 48 15.92 8.02 -4.36
CA GLU A 48 17.37 8.26 -4.34
C GLU A 48 18.15 7.12 -5.01
N ASN A 49 17.62 5.88 -4.93
CA ASN A 49 18.21 4.69 -5.56
C ASN A 49 17.20 4.09 -6.55
N PRO A 50 17.06 4.65 -7.76
CA PRO A 50 16.01 4.28 -8.70
C PRO A 50 16.06 2.80 -9.09
N VAL A 51 14.96 2.09 -8.89
CA VAL A 51 14.80 0.71 -9.33
C VAL A 51 14.39 0.70 -10.81
N SER A 52 15.15 0.01 -11.65
CA SER A 52 14.87 -0.06 -13.08
C SER A 52 13.46 -0.61 -13.33
N GLY A 53 12.71 0.07 -14.20
CA GLY A 53 11.35 -0.32 -14.55
C GLY A 53 10.29 0.01 -13.49
N VAL A 54 10.63 0.71 -12.40
CA VAL A 54 9.70 1.11 -11.34
C VAL A 54 9.38 2.60 -11.41
N LYS A 55 8.16 2.96 -11.05
CA LYS A 55 7.67 4.32 -10.89
C LYS A 55 7.02 4.47 -9.52
N PRO A 56 7.71 5.09 -8.56
CA PRO A 56 7.20 5.28 -7.20
C PRO A 56 6.21 6.45 -7.13
N TYR A 57 5.20 6.29 -6.27
CA TYR A 57 4.26 7.34 -5.90
C TYR A 57 4.01 7.27 -4.39
N PHE A 58 3.97 8.42 -3.72
CA PHE A 58 3.61 8.48 -2.31
C PHE A 58 2.19 9.05 -2.14
N VAL A 59 1.35 8.35 -1.39
CA VAL A 59 -0.04 8.75 -1.12
C VAL A 59 -0.08 9.53 0.18
N ILE A 60 -0.27 10.84 0.08
CA ILE A 60 -0.34 11.78 1.21
C ILE A 60 -1.17 12.99 0.85
N SER A 61 -1.84 13.59 1.84
CA SER A 61 -2.53 14.87 1.65
C SER A 61 -1.55 15.98 1.30
N LYS A 62 -1.87 16.75 0.27
CA LYS A 62 -1.01 17.83 -0.26
C LYS A 62 -0.81 19.01 0.70
N ASN A 63 -1.62 19.11 1.73
CA ASN A 63 -1.60 20.22 2.68
C ASN A 63 -0.71 19.94 3.91
N THR A 64 0.10 18.89 3.90
CA THR A 64 0.97 18.54 5.02
C THR A 64 2.39 19.08 4.81
N PRO A 65 3.14 19.36 5.90
CA PRO A 65 4.55 19.74 5.80
C PRO A 65 5.37 18.71 5.02
N GLU A 66 5.17 17.42 5.30
CA GLU A 66 5.88 16.30 4.67
C GLU A 66 5.64 16.26 3.15
N SER A 67 4.41 16.56 2.72
CA SER A 67 4.09 16.58 1.29
C SER A 67 4.90 17.60 0.50
N ARG A 68 5.27 18.73 1.12
CA ARG A 68 6.09 19.79 0.51
C ARG A 68 7.52 19.32 0.26
N GLU A 69 8.04 18.47 1.13
CA GLU A 69 9.38 17.89 0.97
C GLU A 69 9.35 16.70 -0.01
N LEU A 70 8.35 15.81 0.14
CA LEU A 70 8.25 14.61 -0.70
C LEU A 70 8.03 14.93 -2.20
N VAL A 71 7.33 16.03 -2.51
CA VAL A 71 7.13 16.46 -3.91
C VAL A 71 8.42 16.85 -4.61
N LYS A 72 9.45 17.26 -3.87
CA LYS A 72 10.79 17.57 -4.42
C LYS A 72 11.55 16.31 -4.80
N LEU A 73 11.27 15.19 -4.15
CA LEU A 73 11.92 13.90 -4.36
C LEU A 73 11.22 13.07 -5.43
N GLY A 74 9.89 13.08 -5.43
CA GLY A 74 9.13 12.21 -6.30
C GLY A 74 7.67 12.60 -6.43
N LYS A 75 6.86 11.69 -6.99
CA LYS A 75 5.45 11.96 -7.26
C LYS A 75 4.59 11.67 -6.04
N ILE A 76 3.84 12.67 -5.60
CA ILE A 76 2.82 12.52 -4.55
C ILE A 76 1.41 12.47 -5.14
N VAL A 77 0.51 11.83 -4.41
CA VAL A 77 -0.88 11.62 -4.82
C VAL A 77 -1.81 11.92 -3.66
N GLU A 78 -2.80 12.78 -3.91
CA GLU A 78 -3.84 13.11 -2.92
C GLU A 78 -4.68 11.86 -2.59
N PRO A 79 -4.84 11.50 -1.31
CA PRO A 79 -5.68 10.39 -0.88
C PRO A 79 -7.11 10.50 -1.40
N PHE A 80 -7.71 9.37 -1.77
CA PHE A 80 -9.09 9.24 -2.26
C PHE A 80 -9.44 10.01 -3.53
N SER A 81 -8.49 10.78 -4.12
CA SER A 81 -8.67 11.41 -5.42
C SER A 81 -8.87 10.35 -6.52
N TRP A 82 -9.42 10.77 -7.67
CA TRP A 82 -9.52 9.87 -8.82
C TRP A 82 -8.16 9.38 -9.30
N ASN A 83 -7.13 10.23 -9.20
CA ASN A 83 -5.76 9.82 -9.53
C ASN A 83 -5.26 8.71 -8.61
N HIS A 84 -5.49 8.83 -7.28
CA HIS A 84 -5.18 7.75 -6.34
C HIS A 84 -5.92 6.46 -6.69
N LYS A 85 -7.24 6.53 -6.95
CA LYS A 85 -8.06 5.37 -7.30
C LYS A 85 -7.56 4.66 -8.57
N ILE A 86 -7.26 5.40 -9.62
CA ILE A 86 -6.72 4.85 -10.86
C ILE A 86 -5.34 4.22 -10.63
N LEU A 87 -4.44 4.92 -9.93
CA LEU A 87 -3.11 4.38 -9.62
C LEU A 87 -3.20 3.14 -8.74
N PHE A 88 -4.12 3.11 -7.77
CA PHE A 88 -4.37 1.94 -6.94
C PHE A 88 -4.83 0.73 -7.79
N LEU A 89 -5.73 0.91 -8.76
CA LEU A 89 -6.12 -0.17 -9.66
C LEU A 89 -4.98 -0.64 -10.58
N LEU A 90 -4.03 0.25 -10.93
CA LEU A 90 -2.91 -0.02 -11.83
C LEU A 90 -1.64 -0.46 -11.12
N ASN A 91 -1.56 -0.33 -9.79
CA ASN A 91 -0.34 -0.63 -9.07
C ASN A 91 0.03 -2.12 -9.14
N ASP A 92 1.33 -2.37 -9.00
CA ASP A 92 1.90 -3.71 -8.92
C ASP A 92 2.28 -4.07 -7.49
N LEU A 93 2.59 -3.05 -6.68
CA LEU A 93 2.99 -3.19 -5.29
C LEU A 93 2.58 -1.96 -4.48
N SER A 94 2.00 -2.20 -3.31
CA SER A 94 1.81 -1.19 -2.27
C SER A 94 2.74 -1.49 -1.10
N LEU A 95 3.41 -0.47 -0.55
CA LEU A 95 4.24 -0.56 0.64
C LEU A 95 3.73 0.47 1.64
N SER A 96 3.35 0.04 2.82
CA SER A 96 2.76 0.94 3.81
C SER A 96 3.11 0.55 5.23
N SER A 97 3.33 1.56 6.09
CA SER A 97 3.41 1.37 7.54
C SER A 97 2.04 1.05 8.16
N GLN A 98 0.97 1.19 7.39
CA GLN A 98 -0.41 0.96 7.80
C GLN A 98 -1.05 -0.16 6.99
N ALA A 99 -1.98 -0.92 7.60
CA ALA A 99 -2.78 -1.93 6.93
C ALA A 99 -4.29 -1.73 7.14
N ASN A 100 -4.69 -0.49 7.40
CA ASN A 100 -6.08 -0.11 7.63
C ASN A 100 -6.89 -0.04 6.32
N LYS A 101 -8.21 0.16 6.44
CA LYS A 101 -9.11 0.22 5.27
C LYS A 101 -8.72 1.30 4.26
N THR A 102 -8.15 2.41 4.70
CA THR A 102 -7.78 3.51 3.79
C THR A 102 -6.64 3.15 2.85
N VAL A 103 -5.73 2.26 3.29
CA VAL A 103 -4.63 1.74 2.47
C VAL A 103 -5.10 0.67 1.49
N VAL A 104 -5.97 -0.23 1.95
CA VAL A 104 -6.42 -1.38 1.14
C VAL A 104 -7.63 -1.09 0.26
N ASN A 105 -8.33 0.01 0.49
CA ASN A 105 -9.56 0.36 -0.23
C ASN A 105 -9.76 1.88 -0.36
N PRO A 106 -9.30 2.51 -1.45
CA PRO A 106 -9.54 3.93 -1.69
C PRO A 106 -10.95 4.26 -2.21
N PHE A 107 -11.82 3.26 -2.42
CA PHE A 107 -13.16 3.43 -2.99
C PHE A 107 -14.26 3.56 -1.95
N GLY A 108 -13.98 3.21 -0.69
CA GLY A 108 -14.96 3.23 0.39
C GLY A 108 -16.16 2.31 0.08
N SER A 109 -17.37 2.81 0.22
CA SER A 109 -18.61 2.05 -0.04
C SER A 109 -18.79 1.59 -1.49
N PHE A 110 -18.06 2.19 -2.45
CA PHE A 110 -18.11 1.78 -3.86
C PHE A 110 -17.13 0.65 -4.22
N GLU A 111 -16.47 0.06 -3.25
CA GLU A 111 -15.53 -1.06 -3.41
C GLU A 111 -16.12 -2.19 -4.28
N TYR A 112 -17.38 -2.54 -4.07
CA TYR A 112 -18.04 -3.64 -4.76
C TYR A 112 -18.01 -3.51 -6.30
N LEU A 113 -17.91 -2.27 -6.82
CA LEU A 113 -17.80 -2.01 -8.26
C LEU A 113 -16.42 -2.35 -8.84
N TYR A 114 -15.40 -2.55 -8.00
CA TYR A 114 -13.99 -2.72 -8.41
C TYR A 114 -13.31 -3.91 -7.74
N ARG A 115 -14.05 -4.72 -6.99
CA ARG A 115 -13.50 -5.80 -6.14
C ARG A 115 -12.63 -6.78 -6.92
N ASP A 116 -13.05 -7.17 -8.12
CA ASP A 116 -12.31 -8.05 -9.01
C ASP A 116 -10.94 -7.46 -9.45
N LEU A 117 -10.88 -6.13 -9.66
CA LEU A 117 -9.63 -5.43 -9.99
C LEU A 117 -8.72 -5.24 -8.78
N MET A 118 -9.26 -5.34 -7.58
CA MET A 118 -8.54 -5.17 -6.31
C MET A 118 -8.02 -6.50 -5.75
N TYR A 119 -8.59 -7.63 -6.13
CA TYR A 119 -8.36 -8.93 -5.51
C TYR A 119 -6.89 -9.36 -5.46
N ASN A 120 -6.12 -9.08 -6.52
CA ASN A 120 -4.73 -9.48 -6.65
C ASN A 120 -3.72 -8.38 -6.30
N LYS A 121 -4.12 -7.37 -5.53
CA LYS A 121 -3.21 -6.30 -5.12
C LYS A 121 -2.23 -6.79 -4.06
N LYS A 122 -0.94 -6.53 -4.31
CA LYS A 122 0.13 -6.89 -3.39
C LYS A 122 0.36 -5.76 -2.40
N LEU A 123 0.13 -6.01 -1.12
CA LEU A 123 0.45 -5.08 -0.05
C LEU A 123 1.56 -5.66 0.83
N VAL A 124 2.65 -4.92 0.96
CA VAL A 124 3.68 -5.14 1.96
C VAL A 124 3.39 -4.21 3.14
N PHE A 125 3.13 -4.81 4.29
CA PHE A 125 2.93 -4.10 5.54
C PHE A 125 4.26 -3.96 6.24
N LEU A 126 4.78 -2.74 6.30
CA LEU A 126 6.10 -2.41 6.84
C LEU A 126 6.10 -2.24 8.37
N GLN A 127 4.90 -2.27 8.98
CA GLN A 127 4.65 -1.88 10.36
C GLN A 127 5.04 -0.42 10.68
N HIS A 128 4.73 0.04 11.89
CA HIS A 128 5.09 1.36 12.40
C HIS A 128 5.73 1.31 13.80
N GLY A 129 5.90 0.12 14.34
CA GLY A 129 6.52 -0.17 15.64
C GLY A 129 6.50 -1.66 15.92
N VAL A 130 7.28 -2.09 16.92
CA VAL A 130 7.29 -3.47 17.40
C VAL A 130 5.92 -3.77 18.03
N THR A 131 5.23 -4.78 17.51
CA THR A 131 3.93 -5.19 18.03
C THR A 131 4.11 -6.18 19.19
N LYS A 132 3.69 -5.77 20.40
CA LYS A 132 3.69 -6.62 21.59
C LYS A 132 2.39 -7.40 21.76
N ASP A 133 1.27 -6.81 21.28
CA ASP A 133 -0.06 -7.35 21.48
C ASP A 133 -0.51 -8.22 20.30
N ASN A 134 -1.39 -9.17 20.57
CA ASN A 134 -2.02 -9.96 19.53
C ASN A 134 -2.98 -9.10 18.69
N GLN A 135 -2.65 -8.90 17.42
CA GLN A 135 -3.44 -8.15 16.44
C GLN A 135 -4.16 -9.06 15.43
N SER A 136 -4.17 -10.37 15.65
CA SER A 136 -4.71 -11.35 14.68
C SER A 136 -6.20 -11.15 14.37
N GLN A 137 -6.98 -10.57 15.27
CA GLN A 137 -8.39 -10.30 15.03
C GLN A 137 -8.67 -9.46 13.79
N TRP A 138 -7.82 -8.47 13.51
CA TRP A 138 -8.02 -7.57 12.35
C TRP A 138 -6.92 -7.68 11.29
N LEU A 139 -5.73 -8.18 11.66
CA LEU A 139 -4.55 -8.24 10.81
C LEU A 139 -4.29 -9.66 10.24
N ASN A 140 -5.23 -10.58 10.39
CA ASN A 140 -5.11 -11.92 9.83
C ASN A 140 -5.23 -11.91 8.29
N LYS A 141 -4.78 -12.98 7.67
CA LYS A 141 -4.77 -13.17 6.21
C LYS A 141 -6.15 -12.97 5.56
N TYR A 142 -7.23 -13.38 6.20
CA TYR A 142 -8.58 -13.27 5.65
C TYR A 142 -9.08 -11.83 5.63
N ASN A 143 -8.65 -11.01 6.61
CA ASN A 143 -9.02 -9.61 6.70
C ASN A 143 -8.11 -8.70 5.87
N ARG A 144 -6.83 -9.03 5.66
CA ARG A 144 -5.85 -8.14 5.04
C ARG A 144 -5.09 -8.71 3.87
N ASN A 145 -5.00 -10.01 3.72
CA ASN A 145 -4.33 -10.70 2.62
C ASN A 145 -2.99 -10.05 2.22
N LEU A 146 -2.10 -9.83 3.20
CA LEU A 146 -0.82 -9.21 2.97
C LEU A 146 0.07 -10.08 2.08
N PHE A 147 0.72 -9.48 1.09
CA PHE A 147 1.75 -10.12 0.29
C PHE A 147 3.06 -10.26 1.08
N GLY A 148 3.40 -9.25 1.89
CA GLY A 148 4.52 -9.26 2.80
C GLY A 148 4.13 -8.65 4.14
N PHE A 149 4.51 -9.31 5.22
CA PHE A 149 4.35 -8.86 6.59
C PHE A 149 5.74 -8.73 7.21
N VAL A 150 6.23 -7.51 7.30
CA VAL A 150 7.55 -7.23 7.87
C VAL A 150 7.49 -7.31 9.38
N VAL A 151 8.47 -7.98 9.98
CA VAL A 151 8.65 -8.09 11.44
C VAL A 151 10.11 -7.80 11.81
N ASN A 152 10.33 -7.31 13.03
CA ASN A 152 11.64 -6.83 13.47
C ASN A 152 12.43 -7.84 14.26
N THR A 153 11.75 -8.65 15.04
CA THR A 153 12.37 -9.57 16.00
C THR A 153 11.88 -10.98 15.78
N LYS A 154 12.68 -11.94 16.27
CA LYS A 154 12.29 -13.34 16.25
C LYS A 154 11.03 -13.60 17.06
N GLN A 155 10.83 -12.87 18.15
CA GLN A 155 9.62 -12.96 18.98
C GLN A 155 8.37 -12.52 18.22
N GLU A 156 8.45 -11.40 17.46
CA GLU A 156 7.34 -11.00 16.58
C GLU A 156 7.08 -12.04 15.51
N TYR A 157 8.13 -12.55 14.84
CA TYR A 157 8.02 -13.60 13.85
C TYR A 157 7.28 -14.81 14.41
N ASP A 158 7.71 -15.33 15.56
CA ASP A 158 7.09 -16.48 16.18
C ASP A 158 5.65 -16.21 16.62
N SER A 159 5.34 -14.99 17.07
CA SER A 159 3.98 -14.61 17.47
C SER A 159 2.98 -14.69 16.31
N ILE A 160 3.41 -14.40 15.07
CA ILE A 160 2.55 -14.53 13.89
C ILE A 160 2.07 -15.98 13.69
N PHE A 161 2.88 -16.97 14.09
CA PHE A 161 2.53 -18.40 13.97
C PHE A 161 1.89 -18.98 15.23
N ASN A 162 2.06 -18.32 16.36
CA ASN A 162 1.45 -18.73 17.63
C ASN A 162 0.00 -18.21 17.80
N TYR A 163 -0.40 -17.23 17.00
CA TYR A 163 -1.74 -16.66 17.00
C TYR A 163 -2.43 -16.83 15.64
N ASP A 164 -3.72 -16.53 15.58
CA ASP A 164 -4.59 -16.75 14.42
C ASP A 164 -4.38 -15.75 13.27
N TYR A 165 -3.12 -15.49 12.89
CA TYR A 165 -2.82 -14.64 11.72
C TYR A 165 -2.97 -15.38 10.39
N TYR A 166 -2.74 -16.69 10.36
CA TYR A 166 -2.90 -17.57 9.20
C TYR A 166 -2.02 -17.23 7.98
N TYR A 167 -0.93 -16.48 8.16
CA TYR A 167 0.02 -16.22 7.08
C TYR A 167 0.98 -17.40 6.91
N PRO A 168 1.25 -17.86 5.66
CA PRO A 168 2.32 -18.80 5.42
C PRO A 168 3.69 -18.13 5.63
N ALA A 169 4.71 -18.88 5.99
CA ALA A 169 6.05 -18.37 6.33
C ALA A 169 6.65 -17.48 5.22
N LYS A 170 6.41 -17.80 3.94
CA LYS A 170 6.89 -17.02 2.80
C LYS A 170 6.36 -15.57 2.76
N ASN A 171 5.28 -15.27 3.48
CA ASN A 171 4.69 -13.94 3.54
C ASN A 171 5.13 -13.16 4.79
N VAL A 172 5.85 -13.76 5.73
CA VAL A 172 6.34 -13.11 6.96
C VAL A 172 7.84 -12.91 6.83
N TRP A 173 8.29 -11.66 6.85
CA TRP A 173 9.67 -11.28 6.55
C TRP A 173 10.35 -10.69 7.78
N LEU A 174 11.31 -11.43 8.33
CA LEU A 174 12.16 -10.99 9.45
C LEU A 174 13.32 -10.15 8.88
N THR A 175 13.04 -8.93 8.49
CA THR A 175 13.99 -8.01 7.84
C THR A 175 14.30 -6.77 8.66
N GLY A 176 13.57 -6.52 9.71
CA GLY A 176 13.57 -5.23 10.38
C GLY A 176 12.76 -4.16 9.64
N MET A 177 12.52 -3.05 10.32
CA MET A 177 11.82 -1.90 9.74
C MET A 177 12.78 -1.01 8.94
N PRO A 178 12.32 -0.38 7.85
CA PRO A 178 13.15 0.49 7.01
C PRO A 178 13.83 1.66 7.72
N ARG A 179 13.30 2.13 8.83
CA ARG A 179 13.84 3.27 9.60
C ARG A 179 14.92 2.92 10.63
N PHE A 180 15.31 1.65 10.75
CA PHE A 180 16.35 1.20 11.67
C PHE A 180 17.64 0.72 11.00
#